data_0107416171fff6924543a9113d68fcd8
#
_entry.id   0107416171fff6924543a9113d68fcd8
#
_cell.length_a   1.000
_cell.length_b   1.000
_cell.length_c   1.000
_cell.angle_alpha   90.00
_cell.angle_beta   90.00
_cell.angle_gamma   90.00
#
_symmetry.space_group_name_H-M   'P 1'
#
loop_
_entity.id
_entity.type
_entity.pdbx_description
1 polymer ?
#
loop_
_entity_poly.entity_id
_entity_poly.type
_entity_poly.pdbx_seq_one_letter_code
_entity_poly.pdbx_strand_id
1 'polypeptide(L)'
;MSSGTTDLFYTRLPVNQISLSELLMEEHLFFKVPANWHVLITDVKKSTEAVANGLHETVNLVATGSIVAVLNIANKENLTVPFFFGGDGATFIVPASILEAVTKALVLHQQNTQQNYNLMLRVGHVPVSAIYDNGHFLTISKHKTSQLFSIPVLLGGGLSYAEKIIKGEDYLLASPSLTDEELDLSGMQCRWDKIKPPENYDEVVSLLVIAQEGIKQQEAFKNVIDQLDKIYGAHDKRTPISTSKLKLKATLKKIGSEMRVKLGGYKPFYLIRTWLTTLIGLLYFKTKTGKSYLTQLVDMSDTLVIDGRINTVISGTVKQREQLEMALNDLEQQGIIRYGLFVSKESVMSCYVRSMDESHIHFVDGSEGGYTKAATVLKKKLFTQKISSL
;
A
#
# COMPACT_ATOMS: atom_id res chain seq x y z
N MET A 1 9.75 6.34 31.22
CA MET A 1 9.30 4.97 30.84
C MET A 1 10.32 4.44 29.85
N SER A 2 10.89 3.25 30.07
CA SER A 2 11.95 2.69 29.23
C SER A 2 11.41 2.43 27.81
N SER A 3 12.23 2.67 26.79
CA SER A 3 11.88 2.52 25.35
C SER A 3 11.28 1.15 24.99
N GLY A 4 11.61 0.09 25.69
CA GLY A 4 11.17 -1.27 25.39
C GLY A 4 9.69 -1.62 25.70
N THR A 5 8.95 -0.76 26.40
CA THR A 5 7.57 -1.09 26.80
C THR A 5 6.53 -0.82 25.69
N THR A 6 6.83 0.02 24.71
CA THR A 6 5.89 0.39 23.63
C THR A 6 6.18 -0.27 22.29
N ASP A 7 7.33 -0.93 22.11
CA ASP A 7 7.73 -1.51 20.82
C ASP A 7 6.76 -2.59 20.31
N LEU A 8 6.16 -3.33 21.23
CA LEU A 8 5.14 -4.34 20.93
C LEU A 8 3.70 -3.75 20.84
N PHE A 9 3.54 -2.43 20.86
CA PHE A 9 2.22 -1.80 20.82
C PHE A 9 1.34 -2.35 19.70
N TYR A 10 1.77 -2.21 18.45
CA TYR A 10 0.98 -2.69 17.33
C TYR A 10 0.88 -4.22 17.30
N THR A 11 1.93 -4.95 17.64
CA THR A 11 1.92 -6.42 17.71
C THR A 11 0.79 -6.93 18.62
N ARG A 12 0.56 -6.26 19.75
CA ARG A 12 -0.42 -6.65 20.78
C ARG A 12 -1.83 -6.12 20.56
N LEU A 13 -2.06 -5.27 19.57
CA LEU A 13 -3.41 -4.78 19.29
C LEU A 13 -4.35 -5.95 18.91
N PRO A 14 -5.59 -5.94 19.42
CA PRO A 14 -6.58 -6.94 19.04
C PRO A 14 -6.93 -6.82 17.55
N VAL A 15 -7.22 -7.96 16.94
CA VAL A 15 -7.73 -8.03 15.56
C VAL A 15 -9.27 -8.09 15.62
N ASN A 16 -9.92 -7.06 15.10
CA ASN A 16 -11.38 -6.94 15.09
C ASN A 16 -11.97 -7.70 13.89
N GLN A 17 -13.02 -8.48 14.14
CA GLN A 17 -13.70 -9.31 13.16
C GLN A 17 -15.11 -8.79 12.78
N ILE A 18 -15.54 -7.67 13.39
CA ILE A 18 -16.78 -6.97 12.99
C ILE A 18 -16.61 -6.36 11.62
N SER A 19 -17.70 -5.95 10.98
CA SER A 19 -17.63 -5.29 9.67
C SER A 19 -16.80 -3.99 9.77
N LEU A 20 -16.16 -3.61 8.66
CA LEU A 20 -15.35 -2.38 8.64
C LEU A 20 -16.20 -1.14 8.92
N SER A 21 -17.45 -1.14 8.43
CA SER A 21 -18.41 -0.06 8.67
C SER A 21 -18.76 0.09 10.14
N GLU A 22 -18.94 -1.03 10.87
CA GLU A 22 -19.13 -1.03 12.33
C GLU A 22 -17.85 -0.59 13.04
N LEU A 23 -16.69 -1.16 12.67
CA LEU A 23 -15.40 -0.82 13.29
C LEU A 23 -15.14 0.69 13.27
N LEU A 24 -15.41 1.37 12.16
CA LEU A 24 -15.20 2.80 12.01
C LEU A 24 -16.00 3.63 13.03
N MET A 25 -17.12 3.13 13.54
CA MET A 25 -17.97 3.83 14.52
C MET A 25 -17.62 3.50 15.98
N GLU A 26 -16.78 2.50 16.21
CA GLU A 26 -16.41 2.05 17.54
C GLU A 26 -15.09 2.71 18.00
N GLU A 27 -15.17 3.96 18.46
CA GLU A 27 -14.00 4.75 18.86
C GLU A 27 -13.10 4.03 19.88
N HIS A 28 -13.68 3.21 20.78
CA HIS A 28 -12.95 2.47 21.80
C HIS A 28 -12.05 1.34 21.24
N LEU A 29 -12.24 0.95 19.97
CA LEU A 29 -11.40 -0.04 19.26
C LEU A 29 -10.21 0.62 18.55
N PHE A 30 -10.09 1.94 18.63
CA PHE A 30 -8.97 2.69 18.05
C PHE A 30 -8.03 3.16 19.18
N PHE A 31 -6.78 2.79 19.05
CA PHE A 31 -5.75 3.06 20.06
C PHE A 31 -4.81 4.17 19.58
N LYS A 32 -4.51 5.11 20.48
CA LYS A 32 -3.57 6.19 20.18
C LYS A 32 -2.17 5.62 19.95
N VAL A 33 -1.54 5.99 18.83
CA VAL A 33 -0.16 5.57 18.53
C VAL A 33 0.81 6.17 19.57
N PRO A 34 1.77 5.40 20.10
CA PRO A 34 2.71 5.91 21.12
C PRO A 34 3.54 7.09 20.58
N ALA A 35 3.74 8.11 21.41
CA ALA A 35 4.44 9.34 21.03
C ALA A 35 5.93 9.13 20.66
N ASN A 36 6.54 8.05 21.15
CA ASN A 36 7.93 7.66 20.85
C ASN A 36 8.06 6.80 19.56
N TRP A 37 6.98 6.65 18.79
CA TRP A 37 7.02 6.03 17.47
C TRP A 37 7.26 7.09 16.39
N HIS A 38 7.55 6.64 15.17
CA HIS A 38 7.84 7.50 14.03
C HIS A 38 6.99 7.10 12.83
N VAL A 39 6.45 8.09 12.15
CA VAL A 39 5.88 7.93 10.80
C VAL A 39 7.01 8.05 9.80
N LEU A 40 7.22 7.01 8.96
CA LEU A 40 8.14 7.05 7.83
C LEU A 40 7.33 7.04 6.53
N ILE A 41 7.80 7.77 5.55
CA ILE A 41 7.18 7.82 4.22
C ILE A 41 8.26 7.65 3.15
N THR A 42 7.96 6.77 2.19
CA THR A 42 8.67 6.69 0.92
C THR A 42 7.73 7.10 -0.21
N ASP A 43 8.24 7.83 -1.22
CA ASP A 43 7.43 8.38 -2.30
C ASP A 43 8.31 8.63 -3.55
N VAL A 44 7.92 8.09 -4.69
CA VAL A 44 8.63 8.32 -5.95
C VAL A 44 8.31 9.72 -6.46
N LYS A 45 9.31 10.62 -6.46
CA LYS A 45 9.13 11.98 -7.00
C LYS A 45 8.74 11.92 -8.47
N LYS A 46 7.76 12.74 -8.86
CA LYS A 46 7.22 12.78 -10.23
C LYS A 46 6.67 11.42 -10.72
N SER A 47 6.07 10.65 -9.82
CA SER A 47 5.46 9.35 -10.14
C SER A 47 4.47 9.43 -11.29
N THR A 48 3.68 10.50 -11.38
CA THR A 48 2.71 10.73 -12.48
C THR A 48 3.42 10.80 -13.85
N GLU A 49 4.58 11.46 -13.93
CA GLU A 49 5.40 11.53 -15.14
C GLU A 49 6.00 10.16 -15.48
N ALA A 50 6.54 9.46 -14.48
CA ALA A 50 7.07 8.11 -14.66
C ALA A 50 5.99 7.13 -15.15
N VAL A 51 4.78 7.21 -14.61
CA VAL A 51 3.62 6.41 -15.04
C VAL A 51 3.21 6.76 -16.47
N ALA A 52 3.17 8.03 -16.85
CA ALA A 52 2.88 8.46 -18.22
C ALA A 52 3.90 7.92 -19.22
N ASN A 53 5.16 7.75 -18.80
CA ASN A 53 6.25 7.15 -19.58
C ASN A 53 6.26 5.60 -19.54
N GLY A 54 5.20 4.96 -19.03
CA GLY A 54 5.04 3.50 -19.00
C GLY A 54 5.82 2.77 -17.90
N LEU A 55 6.32 3.48 -16.89
CA LEU A 55 7.10 2.91 -15.77
C LEU A 55 6.24 2.52 -14.56
N HIS A 56 4.91 2.39 -14.71
CA HIS A 56 4.00 2.10 -13.60
C HIS A 56 4.37 0.81 -12.83
N GLU A 57 4.74 -0.28 -13.53
CA GLU A 57 5.17 -1.52 -12.87
C GLU A 57 6.48 -1.32 -12.06
N THR A 58 7.40 -0.48 -12.57
CA THR A 58 8.65 -0.15 -11.86
C THR A 58 8.38 0.71 -10.64
N VAL A 59 7.48 1.69 -10.74
CA VAL A 59 7.07 2.54 -9.61
C VAL A 59 6.47 1.68 -8.48
N ASN A 60 5.53 0.80 -8.81
CA ASN A 60 4.94 -0.12 -7.82
C ASN A 60 5.98 -1.08 -7.22
N LEU A 61 6.94 -1.55 -8.03
CA LEU A 61 8.02 -2.43 -7.58
C LEU A 61 8.95 -1.72 -6.58
N VAL A 62 9.28 -0.45 -6.82
CA VAL A 62 10.06 0.38 -5.90
C VAL A 62 9.31 0.61 -4.58
N ALA A 63 8.00 0.93 -4.64
CA ALA A 63 7.17 1.05 -3.45
C ALA A 63 7.14 -0.25 -2.64
N THR A 64 6.98 -1.40 -3.31
CA THR A 64 7.02 -2.73 -2.68
C THR A 64 8.39 -3.01 -2.07
N GLY A 65 9.49 -2.64 -2.71
CA GLY A 65 10.85 -2.76 -2.17
C GLY A 65 11.02 -2.03 -0.84
N SER A 66 10.43 -0.83 -0.71
CA SER A 66 10.40 -0.11 0.56
C SER A 66 9.69 -0.91 1.67
N ILE A 67 8.52 -1.52 1.35
CA ILE A 67 7.77 -2.32 2.32
C ILE A 67 8.57 -3.56 2.75
N VAL A 68 9.15 -4.27 1.79
CA VAL A 68 9.94 -5.48 2.07
C VAL A 68 11.14 -5.17 2.96
N ALA A 69 11.87 -4.08 2.69
CA ALA A 69 12.99 -3.65 3.51
C ALA A 69 12.58 -3.43 4.98
N VAL A 70 11.50 -2.68 5.19
CA VAL A 70 11.00 -2.36 6.55
C VAL A 70 10.50 -3.63 7.26
N LEU A 71 9.70 -4.45 6.58
CA LEU A 71 9.14 -5.66 7.18
C LEU A 71 10.21 -6.71 7.48
N ASN A 72 11.27 -6.83 6.68
CA ASN A 72 12.38 -7.73 6.97
C ASN A 72 13.12 -7.31 8.25
N ILE A 73 13.33 -6.01 8.47
CA ILE A 73 13.94 -5.49 9.70
C ILE A 73 13.01 -5.73 10.90
N ALA A 74 11.73 -5.34 10.80
CA ALA A 74 10.76 -5.56 11.88
C ALA A 74 10.67 -7.04 12.26
N ASN A 75 10.66 -7.94 11.29
CA ASN A 75 10.60 -9.38 11.52
C ASN A 75 11.85 -9.94 12.22
N LYS A 76 13.06 -9.43 11.92
CA LYS A 76 14.30 -9.81 12.62
C LYS A 76 14.23 -9.47 14.10
N GLU A 77 13.55 -8.38 14.44
CA GLU A 77 13.32 -7.93 15.83
C GLU A 77 12.03 -8.51 16.44
N ASN A 78 11.34 -9.44 15.79
CA ASN A 78 10.06 -10.02 16.20
C ASN A 78 8.96 -8.97 16.43
N LEU A 79 8.97 -7.89 15.65
CA LEU A 79 7.99 -6.82 15.66
C LEU A 79 7.03 -6.93 14.48
N THR A 80 5.78 -6.57 14.72
CA THR A 80 4.81 -6.27 13.65
C THR A 80 4.61 -4.76 13.62
N VAL A 81 4.73 -4.17 12.44
CA VAL A 81 4.54 -2.73 12.24
C VAL A 81 3.44 -2.47 11.21
N PRO A 82 2.61 -1.44 11.38
CA PRO A 82 1.64 -1.06 10.36
C PRO A 82 2.35 -0.43 9.18
N PHE A 83 1.86 -0.78 8.00
CA PHE A 83 2.30 -0.21 6.73
C PHE A 83 1.09 0.04 5.83
N PHE A 84 1.25 0.96 4.88
CA PHE A 84 0.21 1.39 3.94
C PHE A 84 0.83 1.54 2.55
N PHE A 85 0.34 0.74 1.60
CA PHE A 85 0.79 0.79 0.21
C PHE A 85 0.04 1.86 -0.56
N GLY A 86 0.75 2.75 -1.24
CA GLY A 86 0.19 3.86 -2.00
C GLY A 86 0.38 3.78 -3.53
N GLY A 87 0.91 2.67 -4.04
CA GLY A 87 1.21 2.49 -5.48
C GLY A 87 2.55 3.11 -5.90
N ASP A 88 2.87 4.33 -5.50
CA ASP A 88 4.13 5.03 -5.82
C ASP A 88 5.02 5.25 -4.59
N GLY A 89 4.61 4.72 -3.45
CA GLY A 89 5.33 4.79 -2.19
C GLY A 89 4.62 3.98 -1.12
N ALA A 90 5.12 4.11 0.10
CA ALA A 90 4.55 3.46 1.26
C ALA A 90 4.73 4.33 2.51
N THR A 91 3.79 4.18 3.44
CA THR A 91 3.87 4.78 4.77
C THR A 91 4.00 3.69 5.82
N PHE A 92 4.82 3.94 6.82
CA PHE A 92 5.06 3.03 7.94
C PHE A 92 4.93 3.79 9.26
N ILE A 93 4.56 3.08 10.31
CA ILE A 93 4.68 3.62 11.67
C ILE A 93 5.51 2.63 12.49
N VAL A 94 6.67 3.05 12.94
CA VAL A 94 7.66 2.17 13.57
C VAL A 94 8.08 2.67 14.94
N PRO A 95 8.43 1.77 15.88
CA PRO A 95 9.04 2.17 17.16
C PRO A 95 10.43 2.75 16.96
N ALA A 96 10.86 3.60 17.89
CA ALA A 96 12.18 4.23 17.86
C ALA A 96 13.33 3.19 17.82
N SER A 97 13.13 2.00 18.39
CA SER A 97 14.15 0.94 18.46
C SER A 97 14.66 0.47 17.10
N ILE A 98 13.82 0.48 16.07
CA ILE A 98 14.21 0.04 14.71
C ILE A 98 14.36 1.20 13.72
N LEU A 99 14.12 2.45 14.15
CA LEU A 99 14.10 3.62 13.26
C LEU A 99 15.41 3.79 12.48
N GLU A 100 16.54 3.66 13.13
CA GLU A 100 17.86 3.84 12.51
C GLU A 100 18.10 2.77 11.43
N ALA A 101 17.88 1.50 11.75
CA ALA A 101 18.06 0.40 10.80
C ALA A 101 17.11 0.54 9.59
N VAL A 102 15.84 0.89 9.84
CA VAL A 102 14.85 1.12 8.77
C VAL A 102 15.25 2.30 7.89
N THR A 103 15.69 3.42 8.49
CA THR A 103 16.11 4.61 7.75
C THR A 103 17.32 4.31 6.86
N LYS A 104 18.33 3.60 7.37
CA LYS A 104 19.49 3.15 6.59
C LYS A 104 19.08 2.29 5.40
N ALA A 105 18.25 1.29 5.62
CA ALA A 105 17.77 0.40 4.54
C ALA A 105 16.99 1.16 3.46
N LEU A 106 16.14 2.11 3.86
CA LEU A 106 15.38 2.93 2.91
C LEU A 106 16.25 3.90 2.12
N VAL A 107 17.33 4.46 2.73
CA VAL A 107 18.30 5.28 2.02
C VAL A 107 19.11 4.45 1.02
N LEU A 108 19.53 3.23 1.37
CA LEU A 108 20.14 2.30 0.42
C LEU A 108 19.19 1.97 -0.74
N HIS A 109 17.92 1.72 -0.44
CA HIS A 109 16.89 1.49 -1.46
C HIS A 109 16.69 2.71 -2.37
N GLN A 110 16.72 3.93 -1.82
CA GLN A 110 16.69 5.18 -2.57
C GLN A 110 17.86 5.26 -3.55
N GLN A 111 19.08 4.98 -3.11
CA GLN A 111 20.28 5.01 -3.95
C GLN A 111 20.19 3.96 -5.07
N ASN A 112 19.82 2.72 -4.75
CA ASN A 112 19.60 1.66 -5.73
C ASN A 112 18.54 2.04 -6.76
N THR A 113 17.45 2.67 -6.33
CA THR A 113 16.38 3.13 -7.20
C THR A 113 16.87 4.19 -8.18
N GLN A 114 17.63 5.16 -7.69
CA GLN A 114 18.21 6.22 -8.52
C GLN A 114 19.20 5.64 -9.54
N GLN A 115 20.10 4.76 -9.12
CA GLN A 115 21.13 4.17 -9.98
C GLN A 115 20.56 3.27 -11.08
N ASN A 116 19.54 2.47 -10.77
CA ASN A 116 19.04 1.45 -11.67
C ASN A 116 17.89 1.91 -12.58
N TYR A 117 17.14 2.94 -12.17
CA TYR A 117 15.92 3.36 -12.87
C TYR A 117 15.85 4.85 -13.14
N ASN A 118 16.83 5.64 -12.65
CA ASN A 118 16.78 7.10 -12.70
C ASN A 118 15.48 7.67 -12.09
N LEU A 119 14.93 6.98 -11.08
CA LEU A 119 13.78 7.40 -10.30
C LEU A 119 14.26 7.89 -8.92
N MET A 120 13.81 9.07 -8.53
CA MET A 120 14.12 9.62 -7.22
C MET A 120 13.09 9.17 -6.20
N LEU A 121 13.47 8.26 -5.30
CA LEU A 121 12.66 7.86 -4.16
C LEU A 121 12.90 8.84 -3.01
N ARG A 122 11.87 9.56 -2.57
CA ARG A 122 11.92 10.35 -1.35
C ARG A 122 11.84 9.41 -0.15
N VAL A 123 12.63 9.67 0.88
CA VAL A 123 12.58 8.99 2.18
C VAL A 123 12.52 10.05 3.26
N GLY A 124 11.67 9.89 4.25
CA GLY A 124 11.60 10.82 5.37
C GLY A 124 10.85 10.23 6.55
N HIS A 125 11.06 10.82 7.73
CA HIS A 125 10.30 10.44 8.93
C HIS A 125 9.96 11.66 9.79
N VAL A 126 8.85 11.53 10.54
CA VAL A 126 8.39 12.52 11.51
C VAL A 126 8.08 11.79 12.83
N PRO A 127 8.60 12.25 13.98
CA PRO A 127 8.20 11.71 15.28
C PRO A 127 6.69 11.89 15.52
N VAL A 128 6.04 10.87 16.07
CA VAL A 128 4.61 10.94 16.43
C VAL A 128 4.37 12.03 17.49
N SER A 129 5.32 12.26 18.39
CA SER A 129 5.26 13.38 19.35
C SER A 129 5.10 14.72 18.63
N ALA A 130 5.91 14.97 17.58
CA ALA A 130 5.84 16.23 16.83
C ALA A 130 4.49 16.39 16.09
N ILE A 131 3.87 15.29 15.65
CA ILE A 131 2.52 15.30 15.07
C ILE A 131 1.50 15.76 16.12
N TYR A 132 1.60 15.23 17.33
CA TYR A 132 0.70 15.60 18.45
C TYR A 132 0.90 17.03 18.92
N ASP A 133 2.14 17.47 19.01
CA ASP A 133 2.49 18.84 19.43
C ASP A 133 1.96 19.91 18.43
N ASN A 134 1.74 19.50 17.17
CA ASN A 134 1.13 20.34 16.14
C ASN A 134 -0.40 20.15 16.01
N GLY A 135 -1.06 19.56 17.01
CA GLY A 135 -2.51 19.44 17.10
C GLY A 135 -3.14 18.37 16.22
N HIS A 136 -2.33 17.50 15.62
CA HIS A 136 -2.83 16.37 14.85
C HIS A 136 -2.85 15.10 15.71
N PHE A 137 -3.65 14.11 15.31
CA PHE A 137 -3.73 12.84 16.03
C PHE A 137 -3.62 11.64 15.09
N LEU A 138 -3.25 10.51 15.67
CA LEU A 138 -3.14 9.20 15.02
C LEU A 138 -3.77 8.17 15.95
N THR A 139 -4.84 7.53 15.52
CA THR A 139 -5.42 6.37 16.18
C THR A 139 -5.48 5.21 15.21
N ILE A 140 -5.21 4.01 15.70
CA ILE A 140 -5.08 2.82 14.87
C ILE A 140 -5.83 1.64 15.45
N SER A 141 -6.41 0.85 14.58
CA SER A 141 -7.04 -0.44 14.85
C SER A 141 -6.51 -1.50 13.89
N LYS A 142 -6.83 -2.78 14.13
CA LYS A 142 -6.63 -3.87 13.19
C LYS A 142 -7.98 -4.43 12.76
N HIS A 143 -8.20 -4.56 11.48
CA HIS A 143 -9.39 -5.16 10.91
C HIS A 143 -9.07 -6.43 10.13
N LYS A 144 -9.82 -7.50 10.37
CA LYS A 144 -9.69 -8.77 9.65
C LYS A 144 -10.47 -8.72 8.34
N THR A 145 -9.77 -8.69 7.22
CA THR A 145 -10.37 -8.65 5.88
C THR A 145 -10.64 -10.04 5.30
N SER A 146 -9.87 -11.05 5.70
CA SER A 146 -10.05 -12.45 5.33
C SER A 146 -9.67 -13.37 6.50
N GLN A 147 -9.79 -14.68 6.32
CA GLN A 147 -9.34 -15.64 7.35
C GLN A 147 -7.84 -15.53 7.63
N LEU A 148 -7.04 -15.14 6.65
CA LEU A 148 -5.58 -15.13 6.72
C LEU A 148 -4.99 -13.72 6.78
N PHE A 149 -5.77 -12.66 6.53
CA PHE A 149 -5.23 -11.32 6.38
C PHE A 149 -5.97 -10.29 7.26
N SER A 150 -5.18 -9.40 7.85
CA SER A 150 -5.66 -8.26 8.62
C SER A 150 -4.93 -7.01 8.21
N ILE A 151 -5.65 -5.92 8.05
CA ILE A 151 -5.11 -4.61 7.69
C ILE A 151 -5.07 -3.66 8.87
N PRO A 152 -4.11 -2.73 8.93
CA PRO A 152 -4.19 -1.56 9.79
C PRO A 152 -5.30 -0.63 9.28
N VAL A 153 -6.09 -0.10 10.20
CA VAL A 153 -7.06 0.97 9.95
C VAL A 153 -6.64 2.16 10.79
N LEU A 154 -6.23 3.24 10.14
CA LEU A 154 -5.72 4.42 10.82
C LEU A 154 -6.61 5.61 10.54
N LEU A 155 -6.94 6.36 11.59
CA LEU A 155 -7.73 7.57 11.56
C LEU A 155 -6.94 8.75 12.12
N GLY A 156 -7.29 9.94 11.66
CA GLY A 156 -6.68 11.20 12.05
C GLY A 156 -5.90 11.88 10.94
N GLY A 157 -5.59 13.15 11.16
CA GLY A 157 -4.86 13.98 10.20
C GLY A 157 -3.33 13.84 10.24
N GLY A 158 -2.81 13.01 11.16
CA GLY A 158 -1.37 12.97 11.44
C GLY A 158 -0.52 12.45 10.29
N LEU A 159 -1.00 11.45 9.50
CA LEU A 159 -0.25 10.99 8.32
C LEU A 159 -0.20 12.05 7.22
N SER A 160 -1.30 12.75 6.98
CA SER A 160 -1.35 13.86 6.00
C SER A 160 -0.43 15.01 6.42
N TYR A 161 -0.35 15.30 7.72
CA TYR A 161 0.60 16.28 8.26
C TYR A 161 2.06 15.81 8.05
N ALA A 162 2.39 14.57 8.39
CA ALA A 162 3.73 14.01 8.18
C ALA A 162 4.11 14.02 6.68
N GLU A 163 3.18 13.65 5.80
CA GLU A 163 3.38 13.69 4.34
C GLU A 163 3.69 15.12 3.87
N LYS A 164 2.96 16.13 4.36
CA LYS A 164 3.20 17.54 4.03
C LYS A 164 4.60 18.00 4.47
N ILE A 165 5.03 17.64 5.68
CA ILE A 165 6.37 17.96 6.17
C ILE A 165 7.45 17.31 5.29
N ILE A 166 7.36 16.00 5.06
CA ILE A 166 8.36 15.23 4.30
C ILE A 166 8.41 15.65 2.83
N LYS A 167 7.27 16.08 2.26
CA LYS A 167 7.21 16.61 0.88
C LYS A 167 7.60 18.08 0.77
N GLY A 168 7.77 18.79 1.88
CA GLY A 168 8.20 20.19 1.92
C GLY A 168 9.60 20.38 1.33
N GLU A 169 9.88 21.60 0.83
CA GLU A 169 11.18 21.95 0.20
C GLU A 169 12.32 21.96 1.22
N ASP A 170 12.03 22.34 2.46
CA ASP A 170 13.00 22.46 3.54
C ASP A 170 13.27 21.14 4.29
N TYR A 171 12.62 20.04 3.90
CA TYR A 171 12.82 18.77 4.58
C TYR A 171 14.15 18.15 4.19
N LEU A 172 15.05 18.04 5.18
CA LEU A 172 16.34 17.37 5.08
C LEU A 172 16.32 16.12 5.95
N LEU A 173 16.41 14.95 5.32
CA LEU A 173 16.68 13.72 6.05
C LEU A 173 18.16 13.75 6.48
N ALA A 174 18.44 13.61 7.78
CA ALA A 174 19.79 13.40 8.25
C ALA A 174 20.34 12.12 7.59
N SER A 175 21.38 12.27 6.77
CA SER A 175 21.98 11.13 6.09
C SER A 175 22.60 10.19 7.13
N PRO A 176 22.09 8.96 7.29
CA PRO A 176 22.73 8.00 8.16
C PRO A 176 24.13 7.68 7.62
N SER A 177 25.08 7.40 8.49
CA SER A 177 26.36 6.84 8.08
C SER A 177 26.11 5.49 7.41
N LEU A 178 26.32 5.43 6.10
CA LEU A 178 26.21 4.19 5.34
C LEU A 178 27.45 3.33 5.71
N THR A 179 27.19 2.20 6.33
CA THR A 179 28.14 1.11 6.50
C THR A 179 27.98 0.12 5.35
N ASP A 180 28.88 -0.86 5.20
CA ASP A 180 28.82 -1.90 4.16
C ASP A 180 27.61 -2.88 4.35
N GLU A 181 26.51 -2.42 4.90
CA GLU A 181 25.29 -3.20 5.09
C GLU A 181 24.59 -3.40 3.75
N GLU A 182 24.26 -4.65 3.45
CA GLU A 182 23.46 -5.01 2.28
C GLU A 182 21.96 -4.77 2.51
N LEU A 183 21.28 -4.20 1.50
CA LEU A 183 19.83 -4.05 1.51
C LEU A 183 19.15 -5.43 1.39
N ASP A 184 18.40 -5.83 2.43
CA ASP A 184 17.67 -7.09 2.45
C ASP A 184 16.26 -6.94 1.87
N LEU A 185 16.10 -7.30 0.60
CA LEU A 185 14.81 -7.42 -0.08
C LEU A 185 14.42 -8.89 -0.32
N SER A 186 14.84 -9.79 0.56
CA SER A 186 14.45 -11.21 0.51
C SER A 186 12.92 -11.33 0.59
N GLY A 187 12.34 -12.23 -0.18
CA GLY A 187 10.89 -12.40 -0.27
C GLY A 187 10.19 -11.48 -1.28
N MET A 188 10.82 -10.39 -1.75
CA MET A 188 10.23 -9.58 -2.81
C MET A 188 10.11 -10.39 -4.11
N GLN A 189 8.91 -10.42 -4.69
CA GLN A 189 8.64 -11.12 -5.95
C GLN A 189 7.65 -10.31 -6.80
N CYS A 190 7.89 -10.26 -8.12
CA CYS A 190 6.99 -9.59 -9.07
C CYS A 190 6.90 -10.40 -10.36
N ARG A 191 6.31 -11.60 -10.29
CA ARG A 191 6.33 -12.59 -11.38
C ARG A 191 4.96 -12.84 -12.01
N TRP A 192 3.92 -12.17 -11.53
CA TRP A 192 2.58 -12.28 -12.09
C TRP A 192 2.45 -11.40 -13.34
N ASP A 193 1.72 -11.89 -14.34
CA ASP A 193 1.30 -11.07 -15.47
C ASP A 193 0.25 -10.06 -15.03
N LYS A 194 -0.16 -9.16 -15.91
CA LYS A 194 -1.35 -8.36 -15.70
C LYS A 194 -2.56 -9.27 -15.52
N ILE A 195 -3.36 -8.97 -14.52
CA ILE A 195 -4.45 -9.84 -14.08
C ILE A 195 -5.78 -9.21 -14.54
N LYS A 196 -6.49 -9.92 -15.40
CA LYS A 196 -7.84 -9.52 -15.81
C LYS A 196 -8.80 -9.61 -14.62
N PRO A 197 -9.87 -8.78 -14.59
CA PRO A 197 -10.92 -8.91 -13.61
C PRO A 197 -11.45 -10.35 -13.51
N PRO A 198 -12.03 -10.75 -12.37
CA PRO A 198 -12.77 -12.02 -12.25
C PRO A 198 -13.83 -12.19 -13.34
N GLU A 199 -14.30 -13.43 -13.55
CA GLU A 199 -15.37 -13.70 -14.49
C GLU A 199 -16.63 -12.91 -14.12
N ASN A 200 -17.33 -12.39 -15.13
CA ASN A 200 -18.49 -11.51 -15.03
C ASN A 200 -18.21 -10.07 -14.57
N TYR A 201 -16.94 -9.66 -14.48
CA TYR A 201 -16.56 -8.28 -14.27
C TYR A 201 -15.82 -7.72 -15.48
N ASP A 202 -16.00 -6.41 -15.72
CA ASP A 202 -15.54 -5.75 -16.92
C ASP A 202 -14.27 -4.93 -16.70
N GLU A 203 -14.09 -4.43 -15.47
CA GLU A 203 -13.12 -3.40 -15.16
C GLU A 203 -12.58 -3.48 -13.73
N VAL A 204 -11.43 -2.84 -13.55
CA VAL A 204 -10.78 -2.62 -12.26
C VAL A 204 -10.84 -1.14 -11.94
N VAL A 205 -11.30 -0.80 -10.75
CA VAL A 205 -11.46 0.57 -10.29
C VAL A 205 -10.49 0.85 -9.15
N SER A 206 -9.60 1.82 -9.34
CA SER A 206 -8.78 2.39 -8.26
C SER A 206 -9.46 3.65 -7.73
N LEU A 207 -9.76 3.68 -6.44
CA LEU A 207 -10.51 4.73 -5.77
C LEU A 207 -9.72 5.29 -4.59
N LEU A 208 -9.61 6.61 -4.52
CA LEU A 208 -9.09 7.35 -3.38
C LEU A 208 -10.17 8.28 -2.85
N VAL A 209 -10.38 8.27 -1.51
CA VAL A 209 -11.37 9.13 -0.86
C VAL A 209 -10.74 9.80 0.36
N ILE A 210 -11.01 11.09 0.53
CA ILE A 210 -10.70 11.85 1.73
C ILE A 210 -11.99 12.45 2.31
N ALA A 211 -12.04 12.54 3.63
CA ALA A 211 -13.08 13.30 4.30
C ALA A 211 -12.85 14.81 4.07
N GLN A 212 -13.92 15.58 3.93
CA GLN A 212 -13.83 17.05 3.87
C GLN A 212 -13.44 17.63 5.22
N GLU A 213 -12.82 18.79 5.19
CA GLU A 213 -12.46 19.54 6.39
C GLU A 213 -13.69 19.79 7.26
N GLY A 214 -13.56 19.56 8.56
CA GLY A 214 -14.66 19.67 9.54
C GLY A 214 -15.58 18.45 9.62
N ILE A 215 -15.45 17.48 8.73
CA ILE A 215 -16.23 16.24 8.77
C ILE A 215 -15.44 15.15 9.51
N LYS A 216 -16.10 14.41 10.39
CA LYS A 216 -15.49 13.26 11.07
C LYS A 216 -15.15 12.17 10.06
N GLN A 217 -13.90 11.74 10.03
CA GLN A 217 -13.43 10.71 9.11
C GLN A 217 -14.21 9.41 9.24
N GLN A 218 -14.57 9.00 10.47
CA GLN A 218 -15.34 7.78 10.75
C GLN A 218 -16.66 7.78 9.98
N GLU A 219 -17.42 8.89 10.08
CA GLU A 219 -18.73 9.04 9.42
C GLU A 219 -18.59 9.08 7.89
N ALA A 220 -17.63 9.87 7.39
CA ALA A 220 -17.36 9.98 5.96
C ALA A 220 -16.95 8.64 5.35
N PHE A 221 -16.04 7.92 6.00
CA PHE A 221 -15.53 6.63 5.52
C PHE A 221 -16.57 5.53 5.64
N LYS A 222 -17.36 5.52 6.72
CA LYS A 222 -18.50 4.60 6.86
C LYS A 222 -19.47 4.75 5.68
N ASN A 223 -19.86 5.99 5.35
CA ASN A 223 -20.76 6.25 4.23
C ASN A 223 -20.20 5.67 2.92
N VAL A 224 -18.91 5.82 2.66
CA VAL A 224 -18.26 5.27 1.46
C VAL A 224 -18.23 3.74 1.49
N ILE A 225 -17.85 3.13 2.62
CA ILE A 225 -17.82 1.66 2.76
C ILE A 225 -19.22 1.07 2.59
N ASP A 226 -20.25 1.69 3.18
CA ASP A 226 -21.65 1.25 3.02
C ASP A 226 -22.10 1.29 1.54
N GLN A 227 -21.70 2.32 0.78
CA GLN A 227 -21.99 2.36 -0.66
C GLN A 227 -21.24 1.28 -1.43
N LEU A 228 -19.96 1.05 -1.11
CA LEU A 228 -19.18 -0.04 -1.71
C LEU A 228 -19.82 -1.40 -1.43
N ASP A 229 -20.22 -1.67 -0.18
CA ASP A 229 -20.85 -2.94 0.21
C ASP A 229 -22.22 -3.11 -0.44
N LYS A 230 -23.00 -2.03 -0.57
CA LYS A 230 -24.31 -2.05 -1.21
C LYS A 230 -24.23 -2.33 -2.72
N ILE A 231 -23.24 -1.75 -3.41
CA ILE A 231 -23.14 -1.78 -4.89
C ILE A 231 -22.34 -2.99 -5.36
N TYR A 232 -21.23 -3.30 -4.70
CA TYR A 232 -20.30 -4.37 -5.11
C TYR A 232 -20.38 -5.61 -4.24
N GLY A 233 -21.08 -5.55 -3.10
CA GLY A 233 -21.07 -6.60 -2.08
C GLY A 233 -19.90 -6.46 -1.11
N ALA A 234 -19.78 -7.41 -0.19
CA ALA A 234 -18.72 -7.45 0.80
C ALA A 234 -17.33 -7.50 0.15
N HIS A 235 -16.28 -7.26 0.94
CA HIS A 235 -14.89 -7.13 0.47
C HIS A 235 -14.45 -8.30 -0.43
N ASP A 236 -14.82 -9.53 -0.10
CA ASP A 236 -14.49 -10.74 -0.86
C ASP A 236 -15.16 -10.79 -2.25
N LYS A 237 -16.29 -10.09 -2.44
CA LYS A 237 -17.03 -10.04 -3.71
C LYS A 237 -16.47 -9.03 -4.72
N ARG A 238 -15.70 -8.05 -4.26
CA ARG A 238 -15.15 -6.98 -5.09
C ARG A 238 -13.65 -7.05 -5.32
N THR A 239 -13.02 -8.16 -4.94
CA THR A 239 -11.58 -8.39 -5.17
C THR A 239 -11.22 -8.27 -6.64
N PRO A 240 -10.17 -7.50 -7.01
CA PRO A 240 -9.79 -7.28 -8.40
C PRO A 240 -9.01 -8.44 -9.02
N ILE A 241 -8.76 -9.49 -8.26
CA ILE A 241 -8.02 -10.68 -8.69
C ILE A 241 -8.80 -11.96 -8.38
N SER A 242 -8.60 -12.98 -9.17
CA SER A 242 -9.13 -14.33 -8.92
C SER A 242 -8.12 -15.40 -9.29
N THR A 243 -8.21 -16.56 -8.67
CA THR A 243 -7.29 -17.68 -8.89
C THR A 243 -7.24 -18.13 -10.36
N SER A 244 -8.38 -18.06 -11.08
CA SER A 244 -8.49 -18.45 -12.49
C SER A 244 -7.77 -17.50 -13.44
N LYS A 245 -7.55 -16.25 -13.04
CA LYS A 245 -6.91 -15.21 -13.86
C LYS A 245 -5.42 -15.02 -13.56
N LEU A 246 -4.91 -15.64 -12.49
CA LEU A 246 -3.51 -15.58 -12.13
C LEU A 246 -2.64 -16.35 -13.13
N LYS A 247 -1.69 -15.67 -13.76
CA LYS A 247 -0.73 -16.25 -14.70
C LYS A 247 0.68 -15.79 -14.36
N LEU A 248 1.60 -16.73 -14.18
CA LEU A 248 3.02 -16.38 -14.07
C LEU A 248 3.56 -15.89 -15.41
N LYS A 249 4.35 -14.82 -15.34
CA LYS A 249 5.08 -14.27 -16.48
C LYS A 249 6.58 -14.40 -16.26
N ALA A 250 7.15 -15.44 -16.82
CA ALA A 250 8.58 -15.72 -16.78
C ALA A 250 9.37 -14.99 -17.88
N THR A 251 9.15 -13.66 -18.06
CA THR A 251 9.94 -12.91 -19.03
C THR A 251 11.24 -12.41 -18.40
N LEU A 252 12.35 -12.53 -19.13
CA LEU A 252 13.67 -12.04 -18.68
C LEU A 252 13.64 -10.55 -18.32
N LYS A 253 12.82 -9.75 -19.01
CA LYS A 253 12.64 -8.32 -18.72
C LYS A 253 12.06 -8.11 -17.30
N LYS A 254 11.01 -8.84 -16.94
CA LYS A 254 10.33 -8.70 -15.64
C LYS A 254 11.22 -9.21 -14.49
N ILE A 255 11.85 -10.37 -14.67
CA ILE A 255 12.83 -10.92 -13.72
C ILE A 255 14.05 -9.99 -13.60
N GLY A 256 14.51 -9.40 -14.71
CA GLY A 256 15.60 -8.42 -14.70
C GLY A 256 15.27 -7.13 -13.96
N SER A 257 14.02 -6.67 -14.00
CA SER A 257 13.57 -5.52 -13.19
C SER A 257 13.55 -5.87 -11.70
N GLU A 258 12.95 -7.01 -11.32
CA GLU A 258 12.99 -7.51 -9.95
C GLU A 258 14.42 -7.64 -9.43
N MET A 259 15.30 -8.23 -10.22
CA MET A 259 16.72 -8.42 -9.87
C MET A 259 17.42 -7.08 -9.59
N ARG A 260 17.24 -6.08 -10.44
CA ARG A 260 17.89 -4.76 -10.28
C ARG A 260 17.41 -4.03 -9.02
N VAL A 261 16.12 -4.07 -8.71
CA VAL A 261 15.61 -3.51 -7.44
C VAL A 261 16.18 -4.28 -6.26
N LYS A 262 16.22 -5.62 -6.33
CA LYS A 262 16.58 -6.49 -5.22
C LYS A 262 18.07 -6.53 -4.93
N LEU A 263 18.91 -6.53 -5.97
CA LEU A 263 20.34 -6.74 -5.86
C LEU A 263 21.17 -5.51 -6.24
N GLY A 264 20.53 -4.39 -6.53
CA GLY A 264 21.22 -3.14 -6.89
C GLY A 264 22.03 -3.22 -8.18
N GLY A 265 21.85 -4.25 -9.02
CA GLY A 265 22.63 -4.39 -10.24
C GLY A 265 22.29 -5.63 -11.07
N TYR A 266 23.04 -5.86 -12.15
CA TYR A 266 22.85 -6.99 -13.05
C TYR A 266 23.64 -8.21 -12.60
N LYS A 267 22.96 -9.31 -12.30
CA LYS A 267 23.53 -10.59 -11.86
C LYS A 267 23.00 -11.74 -12.76
N PRO A 268 23.69 -12.11 -13.84
CA PRO A 268 23.18 -13.03 -14.86
C PRO A 268 22.86 -14.43 -14.30
N PHE A 269 23.65 -14.94 -13.35
CA PHE A 269 23.39 -16.22 -12.70
C PHE A 269 22.07 -16.22 -11.91
N TYR A 270 21.78 -15.13 -11.17
CA TYR A 270 20.52 -14.95 -10.48
C TYR A 270 19.34 -14.93 -11.47
N LEU A 271 19.50 -14.25 -12.59
CA LEU A 271 18.46 -14.16 -13.63
C LEU A 271 18.11 -15.53 -14.21
N ILE A 272 19.12 -16.33 -14.57
CA ILE A 272 18.92 -17.69 -15.10
C ILE A 272 18.28 -18.59 -14.06
N ARG A 273 18.81 -18.61 -12.83
CA ARG A 273 18.27 -19.40 -11.72
C ARG A 273 16.81 -19.05 -11.45
N THR A 274 16.50 -17.76 -11.39
CA THR A 274 15.14 -17.26 -11.13
C THR A 274 14.19 -17.61 -12.26
N TRP A 275 14.66 -17.55 -13.50
CA TRP A 275 13.88 -17.95 -14.67
C TRP A 275 13.54 -19.45 -14.61
N LEU A 276 14.51 -20.31 -14.34
CA LEU A 276 14.29 -21.75 -14.19
C LEU A 276 13.33 -22.06 -13.04
N THR A 277 13.50 -21.43 -11.87
CA THR A 277 12.59 -21.64 -10.73
C THR A 277 11.16 -21.17 -11.04
N THR A 278 11.01 -20.12 -11.84
CA THR A 278 9.67 -19.65 -12.27
C THR A 278 9.00 -20.64 -13.22
N LEU A 279 9.76 -21.31 -14.10
CA LEU A 279 9.24 -22.39 -14.95
C LEU A 279 8.78 -23.60 -14.12
N ILE A 280 9.54 -23.98 -13.10
CA ILE A 280 9.13 -25.04 -12.16
C ILE A 280 7.86 -24.63 -11.41
N GLY A 281 7.72 -23.34 -11.06
CA GLY A 281 6.51 -22.78 -10.45
C GLY A 281 5.25 -22.99 -11.28
N LEU A 282 5.34 -22.93 -12.62
CA LEU A 282 4.20 -23.21 -13.51
C LEU A 282 3.66 -24.66 -13.35
N LEU A 283 4.53 -25.62 -13.06
CA LEU A 283 4.13 -27.01 -12.78
C LEU A 283 3.59 -27.12 -11.34
N TYR A 284 4.21 -26.45 -10.38
CA TYR A 284 3.79 -26.44 -8.98
C TYR A 284 2.34 -25.95 -8.82
N PHE A 285 1.94 -24.88 -9.49
CA PHE A 285 0.57 -24.35 -9.39
C PHE A 285 -0.53 -25.24 -9.99
N LYS A 286 -0.15 -26.33 -10.70
CA LYS A 286 -1.09 -27.37 -11.13
C LYS A 286 -1.37 -28.41 -10.04
N THR A 287 -0.54 -28.49 -9.00
CA THR A 287 -0.72 -29.41 -7.87
C THR A 287 -1.80 -28.93 -6.91
N LYS A 288 -2.25 -29.81 -6.02
CA LYS A 288 -3.22 -29.45 -4.95
C LYS A 288 -2.67 -28.34 -4.04
N THR A 289 -1.43 -28.48 -3.60
CA THR A 289 -0.73 -27.48 -2.75
C THR A 289 -0.60 -26.13 -3.48
N GLY A 290 -0.20 -26.16 -4.76
CA GLY A 290 -0.10 -24.94 -5.56
C GLY A 290 -1.44 -24.23 -5.75
N LYS A 291 -2.54 -24.98 -5.94
CA LYS A 291 -3.89 -24.40 -6.01
C LYS A 291 -4.33 -23.79 -4.67
N SER A 292 -4.02 -24.44 -3.54
CA SER A 292 -4.26 -23.89 -2.21
C SER A 292 -3.52 -22.57 -2.01
N TYR A 293 -2.25 -22.50 -2.41
CA TYR A 293 -1.47 -21.27 -2.38
C TYR A 293 -2.12 -20.15 -3.21
N LEU A 294 -2.65 -20.44 -4.40
CA LEU A 294 -3.33 -19.43 -5.22
C LEU A 294 -4.59 -18.89 -4.55
N THR A 295 -5.32 -19.73 -3.80
CA THR A 295 -6.46 -19.28 -3.00
C THR A 295 -6.02 -18.37 -1.86
N GLN A 296 -5.01 -18.78 -1.09
CA GLN A 296 -4.44 -17.97 -0.03
C GLN A 296 -3.88 -16.64 -0.56
N LEU A 297 -3.29 -16.63 -1.76
CA LEU A 297 -2.80 -15.42 -2.41
C LEU A 297 -3.92 -14.40 -2.62
N VAL A 298 -5.09 -14.82 -3.06
CA VAL A 298 -6.25 -13.94 -3.20
C VAL A 298 -6.70 -13.44 -1.82
N ASP A 299 -6.77 -14.32 -0.82
CA ASP A 299 -7.18 -13.98 0.55
C ASP A 299 -6.21 -13.02 1.26
N MET A 300 -4.92 -13.05 0.90
CA MET A 300 -3.86 -12.22 1.48
C MET A 300 -3.48 -11.03 0.58
N SER A 301 -4.39 -10.61 -0.28
CA SER A 301 -4.18 -9.46 -1.15
C SER A 301 -4.62 -8.16 -0.48
N ASP A 302 -3.69 -7.20 -0.43
CA ASP A 302 -3.92 -5.85 0.06
C ASP A 302 -4.59 -5.02 -1.04
N THR A 303 -5.88 -4.89 -0.94
CA THR A 303 -6.73 -4.16 -1.90
C THR A 303 -7.49 -3.01 -1.25
N LEU A 304 -7.32 -2.82 0.07
CA LEU A 304 -7.97 -1.76 0.84
C LEU A 304 -7.02 -1.22 1.90
N VAL A 305 -6.70 0.04 1.81
CA VAL A 305 -5.84 0.78 2.74
C VAL A 305 -6.65 1.92 3.35
N ILE A 306 -6.62 2.04 4.68
CA ILE A 306 -7.20 3.17 5.41
C ILE A 306 -6.10 3.82 6.25
N ASP A 307 -5.58 4.93 5.76
CA ASP A 307 -4.43 5.67 6.30
C ASP A 307 -4.76 7.17 6.54
N GLY A 308 -5.95 7.45 7.05
CA GLY A 308 -6.52 8.80 7.11
C GLY A 308 -7.21 9.19 5.80
N ARG A 309 -7.20 8.30 4.83
CA ARG A 309 -7.97 8.29 3.58
C ARG A 309 -8.36 6.85 3.25
N ILE A 310 -9.31 6.66 2.35
CA ILE A 310 -9.57 5.33 1.78
C ILE A 310 -8.83 5.24 0.46
N ASN A 311 -8.02 4.20 0.30
CA ASN A 311 -7.42 3.80 -0.97
C ASN A 311 -7.84 2.35 -1.24
N THR A 312 -8.51 2.09 -2.35
CA THR A 312 -8.97 0.73 -2.65
C THR A 312 -8.91 0.43 -4.14
N VAL A 313 -8.63 -0.83 -4.45
CA VAL A 313 -8.74 -1.38 -5.81
C VAL A 313 -9.78 -2.48 -5.79
N ILE A 314 -10.81 -2.31 -6.59
CA ILE A 314 -11.95 -3.22 -6.68
C ILE A 314 -12.21 -3.60 -8.13
N SER A 315 -12.99 -4.66 -8.35
CA SER A 315 -13.47 -5.02 -9.69
C SER A 315 -14.99 -5.17 -9.71
N GLY A 316 -15.57 -4.91 -10.87
CA GLY A 316 -17.01 -5.03 -11.07
C GLY A 316 -17.42 -4.79 -12.52
N THR A 317 -18.72 -4.63 -12.71
CA THR A 317 -19.31 -4.27 -13.99
C THR A 317 -19.29 -2.74 -14.19
N VAL A 318 -19.36 -2.30 -15.44
CA VAL A 318 -19.52 -0.89 -15.79
C VAL A 318 -20.72 -0.26 -15.05
N LYS A 319 -21.84 -0.98 -14.96
CA LYS A 319 -23.04 -0.51 -14.26
C LYS A 319 -22.79 -0.26 -12.76
N GLN A 320 -22.06 -1.16 -12.09
CA GLN A 320 -21.70 -0.96 -10.68
C GLN A 320 -20.80 0.27 -10.50
N ARG A 321 -19.85 0.48 -11.38
CA ARG A 321 -19.00 1.69 -11.34
C ARG A 321 -19.82 2.96 -11.52
N GLU A 322 -20.74 3.00 -12.48
CA GLU A 322 -21.62 4.17 -12.69
C GLU A 322 -22.49 4.46 -11.47
N GLN A 323 -23.02 3.42 -10.81
CA GLN A 323 -23.76 3.57 -9.56
C GLN A 323 -22.87 4.11 -8.43
N LEU A 324 -21.62 3.62 -8.33
CA LEU A 324 -20.66 4.12 -7.35
C LEU A 324 -20.31 5.59 -7.61
N GLU A 325 -20.04 5.97 -8.86
CA GLU A 325 -19.75 7.36 -9.21
C GLU A 325 -20.92 8.27 -8.86
N MET A 326 -22.17 7.88 -9.10
CA MET A 326 -23.34 8.64 -8.67
C MET A 326 -23.38 8.81 -7.15
N ALA A 327 -23.21 7.72 -6.39
CA ALA A 327 -23.24 7.79 -4.93
C ALA A 327 -22.09 8.63 -4.35
N LEU A 328 -20.89 8.53 -4.92
CA LEU A 328 -19.73 9.34 -4.50
C LEU A 328 -19.90 10.81 -4.87
N ASN A 329 -20.50 11.12 -6.03
CA ASN A 329 -20.83 12.48 -6.43
C ASN A 329 -21.86 13.11 -5.49
N ASP A 330 -22.87 12.35 -5.05
CA ASP A 330 -23.85 12.82 -4.07
C ASP A 330 -23.18 13.17 -2.73
N LEU A 331 -22.29 12.30 -2.22
CA LEU A 331 -21.51 12.59 -1.01
C LEU A 331 -20.56 13.80 -1.18
N GLU A 332 -19.99 13.97 -2.37
CA GLU A 332 -19.12 15.10 -2.70
C GLU A 332 -19.91 16.42 -2.78
N GLN A 333 -21.12 16.41 -3.35
CA GLN A 333 -22.02 17.56 -3.41
C GLN A 333 -22.53 17.95 -2.01
N GLN A 334 -22.77 16.98 -1.13
CA GLN A 334 -23.11 17.21 0.28
C GLN A 334 -21.92 17.75 1.10
N GLY A 335 -20.73 17.84 0.53
CA GLY A 335 -19.54 18.32 1.23
C GLY A 335 -18.97 17.31 2.24
N ILE A 336 -19.29 16.02 2.13
CA ILE A 336 -18.84 14.99 3.06
C ILE A 336 -17.45 14.48 2.70
N ILE A 337 -17.20 14.26 1.41
CA ILE A 337 -15.94 13.69 0.89
C ILE A 337 -15.40 14.49 -0.30
N ARG A 338 -14.14 14.17 -0.65
CA ARG A 338 -13.59 14.34 -2.01
C ARG A 338 -13.03 13.00 -2.46
N TYR A 339 -13.16 12.70 -3.74
CA TYR A 339 -12.66 11.46 -4.29
C TYR A 339 -11.99 11.61 -5.65
N GLY A 340 -11.10 10.68 -5.94
CA GLY A 340 -10.54 10.45 -7.27
C GLY A 340 -10.69 8.99 -7.63
N LEU A 341 -11.12 8.74 -8.87
CA LEU A 341 -11.38 7.41 -9.40
C LEU A 341 -10.66 7.26 -10.74
N PHE A 342 -10.08 6.08 -10.96
CA PHE A 342 -9.50 5.70 -12.24
C PHE A 342 -9.86 4.26 -12.60
N VAL A 343 -10.23 4.06 -13.87
CA VAL A 343 -10.63 2.74 -14.39
C VAL A 343 -9.48 2.13 -15.19
N SER A 344 -9.16 0.88 -14.89
CA SER A 344 -8.18 0.05 -15.58
C SER A 344 -8.85 -1.20 -16.14
N LYS A 345 -8.27 -1.78 -17.18
CA LYS A 345 -8.75 -3.06 -17.76
C LYS A 345 -8.21 -4.28 -16.99
N GLU A 346 -7.15 -4.11 -16.22
CA GLU A 346 -6.40 -5.18 -15.58
C GLU A 346 -5.81 -4.66 -14.26
N SER A 347 -5.44 -5.57 -13.37
CA SER A 347 -4.66 -5.30 -12.18
C SER A 347 -3.18 -5.64 -12.40
N VAL A 348 -2.32 -5.03 -11.61
CA VAL A 348 -0.91 -5.41 -11.42
C VAL A 348 -0.69 -5.79 -9.97
N MET A 349 0.23 -6.72 -9.72
CA MET A 349 0.47 -7.22 -8.38
C MET A 349 1.96 -7.37 -8.12
N SER A 350 2.41 -6.89 -6.96
CA SER A 350 3.73 -7.11 -6.40
C SER A 350 3.61 -7.87 -5.09
N CYS A 351 4.57 -8.74 -4.78
CA CYS A 351 4.44 -9.68 -3.67
C CYS A 351 5.64 -9.60 -2.73
N TYR A 352 5.34 -9.77 -1.45
CA TYR A 352 6.28 -10.12 -0.41
C TYR A 352 5.96 -11.52 0.09
N VAL A 353 6.87 -12.49 -0.14
CA VAL A 353 6.68 -13.91 0.19
C VAL A 353 7.84 -14.37 1.06
N ARG A 354 7.64 -14.44 2.37
CA ARG A 354 8.61 -15.00 3.33
C ARG A 354 8.54 -16.53 3.37
N SER A 355 7.33 -17.05 3.46
CA SER A 355 7.05 -18.47 3.34
C SER A 355 5.85 -18.68 2.43
N MET A 356 5.76 -19.88 1.85
CA MET A 356 4.64 -20.22 0.95
C MET A 356 3.35 -20.56 1.71
N ASP A 357 3.44 -20.75 3.03
CA ASP A 357 2.30 -21.26 3.82
C ASP A 357 1.50 -20.15 4.51
N GLU A 358 2.14 -19.21 5.22
CA GLU A 358 1.39 -18.26 6.07
C GLU A 358 1.95 -16.82 6.08
N SER A 359 3.07 -16.56 5.41
CA SER A 359 3.74 -15.26 5.51
C SER A 359 3.98 -14.64 4.13
N HIS A 360 2.89 -14.28 3.45
CA HIS A 360 2.97 -13.54 2.20
C HIS A 360 1.90 -12.44 2.14
N ILE A 361 2.21 -11.37 1.43
CA ILE A 361 1.33 -10.22 1.21
C ILE A 361 1.42 -9.84 -0.26
N HIS A 362 0.28 -9.51 -0.85
CA HIS A 362 0.18 -9.17 -2.27
C HIS A 362 -0.41 -7.78 -2.43
N PHE A 363 0.40 -6.84 -2.90
CA PHE A 363 0.01 -5.45 -3.14
C PHE A 363 -0.60 -5.33 -4.52
N VAL A 364 -1.85 -4.93 -4.59
CA VAL A 364 -2.61 -4.84 -5.84
C VAL A 364 -2.87 -3.38 -6.20
N ASP A 365 -2.64 -3.05 -7.46
CA ASP A 365 -3.00 -1.74 -8.04
C ASP A 365 -3.68 -1.94 -9.41
N GLY A 366 -4.39 -0.94 -9.88
CA GLY A 366 -4.87 -0.91 -11.26
C GLY A 366 -3.71 -0.81 -12.25
N SER A 367 -3.80 -1.48 -13.39
CA SER A 367 -2.82 -1.33 -14.45
C SER A 367 -2.74 0.14 -14.92
N GLU A 368 -1.63 0.52 -15.55
CA GLU A 368 -1.41 1.89 -16.04
C GLU A 368 -1.30 2.95 -14.93
N GLY A 369 -1.03 2.54 -13.68
CA GLY A 369 -0.85 3.42 -12.53
C GLY A 369 -2.16 3.84 -11.87
N GLY A 370 -3.02 2.88 -11.56
CA GLY A 370 -4.34 3.05 -10.99
C GLY A 370 -4.39 4.07 -9.85
N TYR A 371 -3.70 3.81 -8.73
CA TYR A 371 -3.64 4.73 -7.58
C TYR A 371 -3.07 6.11 -7.97
N THR A 372 -1.97 6.17 -8.72
CA THR A 372 -1.33 7.42 -9.12
C THR A 372 -2.27 8.28 -9.97
N LYS A 373 -3.03 7.67 -10.89
CA LYS A 373 -4.00 8.38 -11.74
C LYS A 373 -5.23 8.81 -10.94
N ALA A 374 -5.76 7.97 -10.07
CA ALA A 374 -6.85 8.34 -9.17
C ALA A 374 -6.45 9.51 -8.25
N ALA A 375 -5.21 9.49 -7.70
CA ALA A 375 -4.67 10.61 -6.94
C ALA A 375 -4.56 11.90 -7.76
N THR A 376 -4.24 11.81 -9.05
CA THR A 376 -4.19 12.96 -9.94
C THR A 376 -5.57 13.58 -10.14
N VAL A 377 -6.62 12.75 -10.28
CA VAL A 377 -8.02 13.22 -10.36
C VAL A 377 -8.42 13.93 -9.07
N LEU A 378 -8.13 13.33 -7.91
CA LEU A 378 -8.42 13.92 -6.60
C LEU A 378 -7.71 15.28 -6.42
N LYS A 379 -6.41 15.36 -6.74
CA LYS A 379 -5.63 16.60 -6.66
C LYS A 379 -6.20 17.72 -7.53
N LYS A 380 -6.65 17.42 -8.75
CA LYS A 380 -7.30 18.40 -9.63
C LYS A 380 -8.56 18.98 -8.99
N LYS A 381 -9.43 18.16 -8.40
CA LYS A 381 -10.64 18.61 -7.70
C LYS A 381 -10.31 19.52 -6.51
N LEU A 382 -9.30 19.18 -5.72
CA LEU A 382 -8.84 19.99 -4.58
C LEU A 382 -8.27 21.36 -5.03
N PHE A 383 -7.59 21.40 -6.17
CA PHE A 383 -7.03 22.65 -6.70
C PHE A 383 -8.13 23.60 -7.21
N THR A 384 -9.12 23.05 -7.93
CA THR A 384 -10.26 23.83 -8.44
C THR A 384 -11.07 24.47 -7.32
N GLN A 385 -11.26 23.78 -6.21
CA GLN A 385 -11.98 24.31 -5.04
C GLN A 385 -11.23 25.48 -4.38
N LYS A 386 -9.91 25.40 -4.25
CA LYS A 386 -9.10 26.50 -3.69
C LYS A 386 -9.20 27.78 -4.51
N ILE A 387 -9.34 27.67 -5.83
CA ILE A 387 -9.48 28.84 -6.72
C ILE A 387 -10.88 29.43 -6.62
N SER A 388 -11.92 28.61 -6.44
CA SER A 388 -13.31 29.08 -6.30
C SER A 388 -13.66 29.65 -4.91
N SER A 389 -12.79 29.46 -3.92
CA SER A 389 -12.93 29.98 -2.55
C SER A 389 -12.07 31.23 -2.28
N LEU A 390 -11.30 31.70 -3.27
CA LEU A 390 -10.59 32.99 -3.31
C LEU A 390 -11.36 34.02 -4.10
#